data_ea8991de36d87dd67173fbc13489e41c
#
_entry.id   ea8991de36d87dd67173fbc13489e41c
#
_cell.length_a   1.000
_cell.length_b   1.000
_cell.length_c   1.000
_cell.angle_alpha   90.00
_cell.angle_beta   90.00
_cell.angle_gamma   90.00
#
_symmetry.space_group_name_H-M   'P 1'
#
loop_
_entity.id
_entity.type
_entity.pdbx_description
1 polymer ?
#
loop_
_entity_poly.entity_id
_entity_poly.type
_entity_poly.pdbx_seq_one_letter_code
_entity_poly.pdbx_strand_id
1 'polypeptide(L)'
;MVRVLFLGGLGRSGTTLLERLLGELPGVCPLGEVVHLWDRDIRDGERCGCDKPFHDCTFWRGVGEEAFGGWHNVDVDRILALRRSVERTRHVPRLAAGAVTCDLVEYANYYARLYRAAAEMSGARVLVDSSKHAALAYCLRQAAGIDLRVVHMVRDSRGVAYSWTKRVSRPEADGACEMTRYRPGRSALLWNAHNTAFGLLGRCGVPVRRVRYEELLADPRGTVRAVASYAGLDAEALDLSFLRSDPDGTEHADLRSRHSAAGNPMRFTVGAVPLRHDEAWRNELRPRQRRLVGALTAPLLGAYGYRS
;
A
#
# COMPACT_ATOMS: atom_id res chain seq x y z
N MET A 1 -20.18 3.49 -9.13
CA MET A 1 -19.39 3.26 -7.88
C MET A 1 -18.00 2.82 -8.29
N VAL A 2 -16.96 3.49 -7.80
CA VAL A 2 -15.55 3.18 -8.12
C VAL A 2 -15.03 2.13 -7.16
N ARG A 3 -14.42 1.07 -7.68
CA ARG A 3 -13.82 0.01 -6.87
C ARG A 3 -12.38 0.34 -6.52
N VAL A 4 -12.12 0.40 -5.22
CA VAL A 4 -10.80 0.65 -4.67
C VAL A 4 -10.34 -0.56 -3.86
N LEU A 5 -9.24 -1.17 -4.30
CA LEU A 5 -8.53 -2.21 -3.57
C LEU A 5 -7.41 -1.56 -2.75
N PHE A 6 -7.65 -1.38 -1.47
CA PHE A 6 -6.68 -0.78 -0.56
C PHE A 6 -5.72 -1.85 -0.01
N LEU A 7 -4.44 -1.70 -0.27
CA LEU A 7 -3.40 -2.58 0.27
C LEU A 7 -2.90 -2.04 1.60
N GLY A 8 -3.35 -2.66 2.68
CA GLY A 8 -3.04 -2.29 4.05
C GLY A 8 -1.96 -3.17 4.68
N GLY A 9 -1.37 -2.69 5.76
CA GLY A 9 -0.34 -3.40 6.53
C GLY A 9 0.76 -2.47 6.99
N LEU A 10 1.67 -2.93 7.85
CA LEU A 10 2.85 -2.14 8.18
C LEU A 10 3.78 -2.08 6.96
N GLY A 11 4.38 -0.93 6.70
CA GLY A 11 5.41 -0.80 5.65
C GLY A 11 6.45 -1.93 5.74
N ARG A 12 6.99 -2.35 4.61
CA ARG A 12 7.89 -3.53 4.45
C ARG A 12 7.20 -4.89 4.50
N SER A 13 5.88 -4.95 4.39
CA SER A 13 5.12 -6.21 4.32
C SER A 13 4.82 -6.70 2.90
N GLY A 14 5.40 -6.07 1.85
CA GLY A 14 5.24 -6.53 0.46
C GLY A 14 4.09 -5.88 -0.31
N THR A 15 3.44 -4.85 0.24
CA THR A 15 2.33 -4.14 -0.43
C THR A 15 2.72 -3.55 -1.78
N THR A 16 3.91 -2.95 -1.91
CA THR A 16 4.39 -2.39 -3.19
C THR A 16 4.63 -3.50 -4.22
N LEU A 17 5.13 -4.67 -3.82
CA LEU A 17 5.26 -5.81 -4.73
C LEU A 17 3.89 -6.26 -5.23
N LEU A 18 2.95 -6.50 -4.32
CA LEU A 18 1.59 -6.92 -4.71
C LEU A 18 0.91 -5.88 -5.60
N GLU A 19 1.03 -4.59 -5.28
CA GLU A 19 0.52 -3.50 -6.11
C GLU A 19 1.08 -3.58 -7.54
N ARG A 20 2.41 -3.75 -7.66
CA ARG A 20 3.08 -3.84 -8.95
C ARG A 20 2.61 -5.04 -9.77
N LEU A 21 2.45 -6.20 -9.13
CA LEU A 21 1.92 -7.41 -9.79
C LEU A 21 0.47 -7.22 -10.24
N LEU A 22 -0.38 -6.64 -9.39
CA LEU A 22 -1.77 -6.33 -9.77
C LEU A 22 -1.86 -5.29 -10.88
N GLY A 23 -0.94 -4.33 -10.89
CA GLY A 23 -0.86 -3.30 -11.94
C GLY A 23 -0.53 -3.84 -13.33
N GLU A 24 -0.04 -5.08 -13.47
CA GLU A 24 0.15 -5.71 -14.77
C GLU A 24 -1.15 -6.30 -15.35
N LEU A 25 -2.19 -6.44 -14.54
CA LEU A 25 -3.47 -7.00 -14.97
C LEU A 25 -4.29 -5.98 -15.79
N PRO A 26 -4.96 -6.42 -16.85
CA PRO A 26 -5.88 -5.57 -17.61
C PRO A 26 -7.01 -5.02 -16.73
N GLY A 27 -7.30 -3.74 -16.88
CA GLY A 27 -8.39 -3.06 -16.13
C GLY A 27 -8.02 -2.76 -14.66
N VAL A 28 -6.75 -2.82 -14.28
CA VAL A 28 -6.24 -2.42 -12.98
C VAL A 28 -5.32 -1.20 -13.12
N CYS A 29 -5.55 -0.18 -12.30
CA CYS A 29 -4.69 1.00 -12.22
C CYS A 29 -4.04 1.09 -10.83
N PRO A 30 -2.72 0.86 -10.71
CA PRO A 30 -2.00 1.08 -9.46
C PRO A 30 -1.74 2.57 -9.26
N LEU A 31 -2.14 3.11 -8.11
CA LEU A 31 -2.02 4.53 -7.78
C LEU A 31 -0.80 4.86 -6.90
N GLY A 32 -0.16 3.87 -6.30
CA GLY A 32 0.91 4.10 -5.34
C GLY A 32 0.39 4.37 -3.92
N GLU A 33 1.21 5.07 -3.14
CA GLU A 33 0.89 5.46 -1.77
C GLU A 33 0.22 6.84 -1.75
N VAL A 34 -1.05 6.92 -2.21
CA VAL A 34 -1.77 8.22 -2.34
C VAL A 34 -1.94 8.97 -1.01
N VAL A 35 -1.70 8.33 0.11
CA VAL A 35 -1.61 9.00 1.42
C VAL A 35 -0.53 10.08 1.44
N HIS A 36 0.49 9.94 0.62
CA HIS A 36 1.60 10.88 0.47
C HIS A 36 1.47 11.80 -0.75
N LEU A 37 0.42 11.65 -1.56
CA LEU A 37 0.18 12.46 -2.75
C LEU A 37 0.20 13.96 -2.43
N TRP A 38 -0.45 14.34 -1.35
CA TRP A 38 -0.66 15.75 -0.99
C TRP A 38 0.62 16.48 -0.62
N ASP A 39 1.46 15.87 0.21
CA ASP A 39 2.71 16.47 0.68
C ASP A 39 3.87 16.24 -0.29
N ARG A 40 4.08 15.01 -0.76
CA ARG A 40 5.28 14.66 -1.52
C ARG A 40 5.15 14.94 -3.01
N ASP A 41 3.99 14.62 -3.60
CA ASP A 41 3.83 14.74 -5.05
C ASP A 41 3.30 16.13 -5.44
N ILE A 42 2.20 16.60 -4.84
CA ILE A 42 1.60 17.90 -5.21
C ILE A 42 2.42 19.06 -4.68
N ARG A 43 2.85 19.03 -3.40
CA ARG A 43 3.62 20.13 -2.80
C ARG A 43 5.09 20.09 -3.20
N ASP A 44 5.75 18.93 -3.00
CA ASP A 44 7.20 18.81 -3.14
C ASP A 44 7.61 18.42 -4.57
N GLY A 45 6.67 18.06 -5.45
CA GLY A 45 6.91 17.76 -6.85
C GLY A 45 7.75 16.50 -7.10
N GLU A 46 7.69 15.50 -6.19
CA GLU A 46 8.43 14.23 -6.37
C GLU A 46 8.10 13.55 -7.70
N ARG A 47 8.99 12.66 -8.15
CA ARG A 47 8.77 11.98 -9.42
C ARG A 47 7.67 10.92 -9.32
N CYS A 48 6.79 10.90 -10.34
CA CYS A 48 5.84 9.83 -10.57
C CYS A 48 6.58 8.50 -10.89
N GLY A 49 5.94 7.38 -10.63
CA GLY A 49 6.48 6.05 -11.00
C GLY A 49 6.81 5.87 -12.48
N CYS A 50 6.32 6.74 -13.38
CA CYS A 50 6.72 6.84 -14.79
C CYS A 50 8.01 7.63 -15.01
N ASP A 51 8.70 8.00 -13.95
CA ASP A 51 9.96 8.73 -13.90
C ASP A 51 9.89 10.22 -14.33
N LYS A 52 8.72 10.75 -14.65
CA LYS A 52 8.51 12.18 -14.90
C LYS A 52 8.30 12.93 -13.59
N PRO A 53 8.64 14.23 -13.50
CA PRO A 53 8.15 15.08 -12.41
C PRO A 53 6.63 14.95 -12.30
N PHE A 54 6.10 14.98 -11.08
CA PHE A 54 4.67 14.71 -10.86
C PHE A 54 3.76 15.62 -11.70
N HIS A 55 4.06 16.92 -11.75
CA HIS A 55 3.29 17.91 -12.49
C HIS A 55 3.38 17.76 -14.02
N ASP A 56 4.42 17.08 -14.53
CA ASP A 56 4.59 16.79 -15.95
C ASP A 56 3.99 15.44 -16.36
N CYS A 57 3.55 14.64 -15.38
CA CYS A 57 2.92 13.36 -15.65
C CYS A 57 1.51 13.57 -16.20
N THR A 58 1.29 13.15 -17.45
CA THR A 58 0.01 13.33 -18.15
C THR A 58 -1.17 12.69 -17.41
N PHE A 59 -0.96 11.53 -16.78
CA PHE A 59 -1.98 10.86 -15.99
C PHE A 59 -2.38 11.70 -14.78
N TRP A 60 -1.41 12.08 -13.93
CA TRP A 60 -1.71 12.84 -12.71
C TRP A 60 -2.21 14.25 -13.01
N ARG A 61 -1.72 14.88 -14.09
CA ARG A 61 -2.27 16.17 -14.53
C ARG A 61 -3.75 16.04 -14.88
N GLY A 62 -4.12 15.02 -15.69
CA GLY A 62 -5.51 14.75 -16.02
C GLY A 62 -6.38 14.46 -14.80
N VAL A 63 -5.86 13.66 -13.84
CA VAL A 63 -6.55 13.41 -12.57
C VAL A 63 -6.78 14.70 -11.80
N GLY A 64 -5.80 15.60 -11.74
CA GLY A 64 -5.94 16.90 -11.08
C GLY A 64 -6.98 17.78 -11.72
N GLU A 65 -6.98 17.88 -13.06
CA GLU A 65 -7.97 18.64 -13.82
C GLU A 65 -9.38 18.10 -13.58
N GLU A 66 -9.57 16.78 -13.73
CA GLU A 66 -10.88 16.13 -13.56
C GLU A 66 -11.40 16.23 -12.12
N ALA A 67 -10.52 15.97 -11.13
CA ALA A 67 -10.93 15.96 -9.74
C ALA A 67 -11.13 17.36 -9.16
N PHE A 68 -10.29 18.35 -9.52
CA PHE A 68 -10.18 19.62 -8.79
C PHE A 68 -10.13 20.85 -9.70
N GLY A 69 -10.19 20.69 -11.02
CA GLY A 69 -9.95 21.78 -11.97
C GLY A 69 -8.49 22.24 -11.97
N GLY A 70 -7.59 21.31 -11.66
CA GLY A 70 -6.15 21.50 -11.55
C GLY A 70 -5.62 21.43 -10.12
N TRP A 71 -4.39 20.94 -9.96
CA TRP A 71 -3.74 20.81 -8.65
C TRP A 71 -3.54 22.14 -7.92
N HIS A 72 -3.47 23.26 -8.65
CA HIS A 72 -3.33 24.61 -8.11
C HIS A 72 -4.57 25.08 -7.31
N ASN A 73 -5.73 24.43 -7.53
CA ASN A 73 -6.96 24.70 -6.79
C ASN A 73 -7.06 23.89 -5.48
N VAL A 74 -6.08 23.04 -5.18
CA VAL A 74 -6.10 22.18 -3.99
C VAL A 74 -5.40 22.89 -2.83
N ASP A 75 -6.14 23.13 -1.76
CA ASP A 75 -5.55 23.59 -0.50
C ASP A 75 -4.88 22.40 0.22
N VAL A 76 -3.61 22.19 -0.08
CA VAL A 76 -2.80 21.10 0.48
C VAL A 76 -2.65 21.28 2.00
N ASP A 77 -2.54 22.49 2.52
CA ASP A 77 -2.42 22.75 3.95
C ASP A 77 -3.68 22.35 4.70
N ARG A 78 -4.86 22.64 4.13
CA ARG A 78 -6.14 22.16 4.66
C ARG A 78 -6.20 20.63 4.71
N ILE A 79 -5.84 19.95 3.63
CA ILE A 79 -5.84 18.47 3.59
C ILE A 79 -4.88 17.89 4.62
N LEU A 80 -3.70 18.47 4.78
CA LEU A 80 -2.72 18.01 5.78
C LEU A 80 -3.18 18.32 7.22
N ALA A 81 -3.94 19.39 7.43
CA ALA A 81 -4.59 19.67 8.71
C ALA A 81 -5.67 18.62 9.01
N LEU A 82 -6.54 18.30 8.05
CA LEU A 82 -7.53 17.23 8.15
C LEU A 82 -6.87 15.88 8.44
N ARG A 83 -5.82 15.53 7.70
CA ARG A 83 -5.04 14.31 7.94
C ARG A 83 -4.54 14.21 9.38
N ARG A 84 -4.05 15.33 9.96
CA ARG A 84 -3.61 15.36 11.35
C ARG A 84 -4.75 15.16 12.35
N SER A 85 -5.96 15.67 12.06
CA SER A 85 -7.12 15.58 12.94
C SER A 85 -7.80 14.20 12.92
N VAL A 86 -7.79 13.48 11.76
CA VAL A 86 -8.57 12.24 11.60
C VAL A 86 -7.71 11.00 11.31
N GLU A 87 -6.61 11.11 10.58
CA GLU A 87 -5.82 9.97 10.10
C GLU A 87 -4.55 9.75 10.92
N ARG A 88 -4.72 9.26 12.16
CA ARG A 88 -3.60 8.80 13.01
C ARG A 88 -3.94 7.45 13.62
N THR A 89 -2.95 6.59 13.82
CA THR A 89 -3.14 5.27 14.43
C THR A 89 -3.87 5.37 15.79
N ARG A 90 -3.61 6.41 16.58
CA ARG A 90 -4.31 6.67 17.85
C ARG A 90 -5.81 6.97 17.69
N HIS A 91 -6.28 7.35 16.50
CA HIS A 91 -7.69 7.62 16.23
C HIS A 91 -8.47 6.35 15.83
N VAL A 92 -7.78 5.25 15.54
CA VAL A 92 -8.42 3.98 15.12
C VAL A 92 -9.51 3.52 16.09
N PRO A 93 -9.33 3.55 17.43
CA PRO A 93 -10.41 3.13 18.34
C PRO A 93 -11.69 3.98 18.16
N ARG A 94 -11.56 5.30 18.02
CA ARG A 94 -12.70 6.22 17.80
C ARG A 94 -13.36 5.96 16.43
N LEU A 95 -12.55 5.77 15.38
CA LEU A 95 -13.04 5.48 14.03
C LEU A 95 -13.72 4.11 13.96
N ALA A 96 -13.21 3.12 14.67
CA ALA A 96 -13.80 1.78 14.77
C ALA A 96 -15.15 1.81 15.53
N ALA A 97 -15.27 2.69 16.52
CA ALA A 97 -16.54 2.92 17.25
C ALA A 97 -17.58 3.71 16.42
N GLY A 98 -17.26 4.06 15.15
CA GLY A 98 -18.22 4.71 14.26
C GLY A 98 -18.28 6.23 14.40
N ALA A 99 -17.32 6.90 15.07
CA ALA A 99 -17.30 8.34 15.15
C ALA A 99 -17.13 8.97 13.76
N VAL A 100 -18.05 9.85 13.40
CA VAL A 100 -18.04 10.64 12.16
C VAL A 100 -17.99 12.11 12.54
N THR A 101 -17.06 12.86 11.94
CA THR A 101 -16.91 14.31 12.13
C THR A 101 -16.90 15.01 10.78
N CYS A 102 -17.18 16.33 10.76
CA CYS A 102 -17.09 17.11 9.52
C CYS A 102 -15.70 16.98 8.87
N ASP A 103 -14.63 17.06 9.66
CA ASP A 103 -13.26 16.89 9.18
C ASP A 103 -13.04 15.51 8.52
N LEU A 104 -13.64 14.46 9.08
CA LEU A 104 -13.52 13.09 8.52
C LEU A 104 -14.24 13.00 7.16
N VAL A 105 -15.44 13.56 7.08
CA VAL A 105 -16.22 13.55 5.83
C VAL A 105 -15.52 14.38 4.76
N GLU A 106 -15.04 15.56 5.10
CA GLU A 106 -14.27 16.41 4.20
C GLU A 106 -13.01 15.69 3.69
N TYR A 107 -12.24 15.09 4.60
CA TYR A 107 -11.03 14.34 4.25
C TYR A 107 -11.33 13.16 3.31
N ALA A 108 -12.37 12.37 3.61
CA ALA A 108 -12.80 11.26 2.77
C ALA A 108 -13.28 11.72 1.38
N ASN A 109 -13.91 12.90 1.28
CA ASN A 109 -14.36 13.45 0.01
C ASN A 109 -13.23 13.84 -0.94
N TYR A 110 -12.08 14.31 -0.42
CA TYR A 110 -10.89 14.51 -1.27
C TYR A 110 -10.46 13.21 -1.95
N TYR A 111 -10.44 12.11 -1.22
CA TYR A 111 -10.12 10.79 -1.81
C TYR A 111 -11.21 10.28 -2.75
N ALA A 112 -12.48 10.51 -2.43
CA ALA A 112 -13.57 10.11 -3.32
C ALA A 112 -13.50 10.82 -4.67
N ARG A 113 -13.15 12.11 -4.70
CA ARG A 113 -12.92 12.88 -5.93
C ARG A 113 -11.70 12.35 -6.68
N LEU A 114 -10.58 12.16 -5.97
CA LEU A 114 -9.34 11.61 -6.52
C LEU A 114 -9.57 10.25 -7.21
N TYR A 115 -10.21 9.32 -6.52
CA TYR A 115 -10.43 7.97 -7.06
C TYR A 115 -11.38 7.98 -8.25
N ARG A 116 -12.42 8.82 -8.24
CA ARG A 116 -13.33 8.95 -9.40
C ARG A 116 -12.58 9.44 -10.62
N ALA A 117 -11.83 10.50 -10.48
CA ALA A 117 -11.01 11.04 -11.57
C ALA A 117 -9.95 10.04 -12.06
N ALA A 118 -9.27 9.33 -11.16
CA ALA A 118 -8.29 8.32 -11.53
C ALA A 118 -8.93 7.13 -12.28
N ALA A 119 -10.14 6.71 -11.90
CA ALA A 119 -10.88 5.67 -12.61
C ALA A 119 -11.28 6.12 -14.02
N GLU A 120 -11.75 7.35 -14.18
CA GLU A 120 -12.13 7.93 -15.46
C GLU A 120 -10.92 8.08 -16.39
N MET A 121 -9.83 8.66 -15.89
CA MET A 121 -8.60 8.86 -16.66
C MET A 121 -7.91 7.56 -17.08
N SER A 122 -8.04 6.50 -16.27
CA SER A 122 -7.42 5.20 -16.59
C SER A 122 -8.33 4.24 -17.35
N GLY A 123 -9.65 4.44 -17.31
CA GLY A 123 -10.63 3.46 -17.76
C GLY A 123 -10.60 2.16 -16.93
N ALA A 124 -9.96 2.16 -15.77
CA ALA A 124 -9.76 0.96 -14.97
C ALA A 124 -11.04 0.55 -14.22
N ARG A 125 -11.25 -0.76 -14.10
CA ARG A 125 -12.33 -1.35 -13.30
C ARG A 125 -11.99 -1.38 -11.81
N VAL A 126 -10.69 -1.44 -11.49
CA VAL A 126 -10.17 -1.51 -10.12
C VAL A 126 -8.99 -0.55 -9.98
N LEU A 127 -9.05 0.33 -9.00
CA LEU A 127 -7.91 1.12 -8.57
C LEU A 127 -7.21 0.42 -7.40
N VAL A 128 -5.89 0.41 -7.39
CA VAL A 128 -5.11 -0.15 -6.28
C VAL A 128 -4.40 0.98 -5.55
N ASP A 129 -4.74 1.16 -4.28
CA ASP A 129 -4.10 2.11 -3.37
C ASP A 129 -3.23 1.36 -2.36
N SER A 130 -1.93 1.57 -2.38
CA SER A 130 -0.98 0.92 -1.46
C SER A 130 -0.54 1.81 -0.30
N SER A 131 -1.39 2.72 0.16
CA SER A 131 -1.12 3.68 1.25
C SER A 131 -0.77 3.03 2.58
N LYS A 132 -1.13 1.80 2.83
CA LYS A 132 -0.77 0.98 4.02
C LYS A 132 -1.38 1.43 5.35
N HIS A 133 -1.84 2.68 5.47
CA HIS A 133 -2.29 3.27 6.73
C HIS A 133 -3.67 2.76 7.13
N ALA A 134 -3.78 2.03 8.25
CA ALA A 134 -5.07 1.54 8.74
C ALA A 134 -6.06 2.70 8.99
N ALA A 135 -5.61 3.79 9.62
CA ALA A 135 -6.49 4.93 9.89
C ALA A 135 -7.10 5.53 8.62
N LEU A 136 -6.34 5.58 7.50
CA LEU A 136 -6.89 6.01 6.21
C LEU A 136 -7.98 5.06 5.72
N ALA A 137 -7.78 3.74 5.80
CA ALA A 137 -8.80 2.78 5.41
C ALA A 137 -10.11 2.95 6.23
N TYR A 138 -10.00 3.30 7.52
CA TYR A 138 -11.17 3.68 8.32
C TYR A 138 -11.83 4.98 7.83
N CYS A 139 -11.05 5.99 7.46
CA CYS A 139 -11.59 7.24 6.91
C CYS A 139 -12.33 7.01 5.58
N LEU A 140 -11.78 6.16 4.71
CA LEU A 140 -12.35 5.85 3.39
C LEU A 140 -13.73 5.16 3.44
N ARG A 141 -14.13 4.60 4.59
CA ARG A 141 -15.51 4.11 4.79
C ARG A 141 -16.56 5.19 4.60
N GLN A 142 -16.18 6.46 4.78
CA GLN A 142 -17.06 7.62 4.61
C GLN A 142 -16.99 8.21 3.18
N ALA A 143 -16.15 7.64 2.30
CA ALA A 143 -15.99 8.12 0.94
C ALA A 143 -17.18 7.71 0.07
N ALA A 144 -18.05 8.65 -0.24
CA ALA A 144 -19.25 8.40 -1.03
C ALA A 144 -18.91 7.91 -2.44
N GLY A 145 -19.62 6.88 -2.92
CA GLY A 145 -19.46 6.33 -4.27
C GLY A 145 -18.25 5.41 -4.44
N ILE A 146 -17.59 5.00 -3.35
CA ILE A 146 -16.44 4.07 -3.34
C ILE A 146 -16.86 2.69 -2.84
N ASP A 147 -16.56 1.63 -3.62
CA ASP A 147 -16.57 0.23 -3.18
C ASP A 147 -15.18 -0.10 -2.64
N LEU A 148 -15.00 0.08 -1.33
CA LEU A 148 -13.73 -0.15 -0.66
C LEU A 148 -13.56 -1.62 -0.29
N ARG A 149 -12.52 -2.26 -0.80
CA ARG A 149 -12.07 -3.60 -0.40
C ARG A 149 -10.63 -3.52 0.08
N VAL A 150 -10.32 -4.23 1.16
CA VAL A 150 -8.98 -4.15 1.77
C VAL A 150 -8.26 -5.49 1.66
N VAL A 151 -7.04 -5.47 1.16
CA VAL A 151 -6.10 -6.58 1.30
C VAL A 151 -5.16 -6.25 2.45
N HIS A 152 -5.24 -7.00 3.53
CA HIS A 152 -4.37 -6.88 4.68
C HIS A 152 -3.12 -7.73 4.46
N MET A 153 -2.03 -7.07 4.04
CA MET A 153 -0.72 -7.70 3.85
C MET A 153 -0.02 -7.88 5.18
N VAL A 154 0.30 -9.12 5.51
CA VAL A 154 1.06 -9.49 6.72
C VAL A 154 2.38 -10.14 6.30
N ARG A 155 3.45 -9.84 7.00
CA ARG A 155 4.76 -10.48 6.88
C ARG A 155 5.28 -10.79 8.28
N ASP A 156 6.13 -11.81 8.42
CA ASP A 156 6.81 -12.11 9.68
C ASP A 156 7.38 -10.83 10.31
N SER A 157 7.01 -10.57 11.56
CA SER A 157 7.39 -9.36 12.29
C SER A 157 8.91 -9.18 12.38
N ARG A 158 9.66 -10.29 12.44
CA ARG A 158 11.13 -10.31 12.50
C ARG A 158 11.73 -9.88 11.16
N GLY A 159 11.15 -10.36 10.05
CA GLY A 159 11.50 -9.92 8.69
C GLY A 159 11.18 -8.44 8.46
N VAL A 160 10.02 -7.98 8.93
CA VAL A 160 9.64 -6.55 8.88
C VAL A 160 10.61 -5.71 9.71
N ALA A 161 10.91 -6.11 10.95
CA ALA A 161 11.82 -5.38 11.83
C ALA A 161 13.23 -5.27 11.23
N TYR A 162 13.74 -6.36 10.64
CA TYR A 162 15.02 -6.35 9.93
C TYR A 162 15.00 -5.40 8.73
N SER A 163 13.95 -5.45 7.90
CA SER A 163 13.81 -4.57 6.73
C SER A 163 13.78 -3.08 7.12
N TRP A 164 13.23 -2.73 8.29
CA TRP A 164 13.25 -1.36 8.81
C TRP A 164 14.61 -0.90 9.35
N THR A 165 15.56 -1.78 9.55
CA THR A 165 16.95 -1.41 9.90
C THR A 165 17.81 -1.10 8.68
N LYS A 166 17.42 -1.58 7.48
CA LYS A 166 18.18 -1.37 6.24
C LYS A 166 18.20 0.12 5.85
N ARG A 167 19.31 0.56 5.29
CA ARG A 167 19.41 1.85 4.61
C ARG A 167 18.85 1.71 3.20
N VAL A 168 17.90 2.53 2.86
CA VAL A 168 17.28 2.56 1.53
C VAL A 168 17.26 4.01 1.06
N SER A 169 17.96 4.28 -0.03
CA SER A 169 17.98 5.61 -0.66
C SER A 169 16.64 5.91 -1.30
N ARG A 170 16.29 7.19 -1.36
CA ARG A 170 15.11 7.73 -2.04
C ARG A 170 15.57 8.47 -3.29
N PRO A 171 15.57 7.82 -4.46
CA PRO A 171 16.07 8.43 -5.70
C PRO A 171 15.20 9.59 -6.19
N GLU A 172 13.96 9.68 -5.71
CA GLU A 172 13.00 10.72 -6.05
C GLU A 172 13.18 12.04 -5.29
N ALA A 173 13.92 12.02 -4.19
CA ALA A 173 14.24 13.23 -3.43
C ALA A 173 15.58 13.79 -3.88
N ASP A 174 15.61 15.08 -4.21
CA ASP A 174 16.87 15.78 -4.53
C ASP A 174 17.80 15.72 -3.31
N GLY A 175 18.93 15.04 -3.47
CA GLY A 175 19.94 14.84 -2.42
C GLY A 175 19.94 13.43 -1.80
N ALA A 176 20.89 13.20 -0.89
CA ALA A 176 21.09 11.90 -0.22
C ALA A 176 20.03 11.65 0.88
N CYS A 177 18.76 11.61 0.51
CA CYS A 177 17.68 11.32 1.46
C CYS A 177 17.49 9.81 1.61
N GLU A 178 17.47 9.33 2.85
CA GLU A 178 17.19 7.92 3.19
C GLU A 178 15.74 7.77 3.66
N MET A 179 15.17 6.59 3.45
CA MET A 179 13.89 6.22 4.06
C MET A 179 14.03 6.14 5.59
N THR A 180 12.98 6.52 6.30
CA THR A 180 12.90 6.38 7.77
C THR A 180 13.28 4.97 8.21
N ARG A 181 14.04 4.86 9.30
CA ARG A 181 14.41 3.59 9.93
C ARG A 181 13.83 3.48 11.33
N TYR A 182 13.45 2.28 11.72
CA TYR A 182 12.97 2.01 13.08
C TYR A 182 13.86 1.00 13.78
N ARG A 183 14.00 1.21 15.09
CA ARG A 183 14.58 0.19 15.98
C ARG A 183 13.63 -1.02 16.04
N PRO A 184 14.15 -2.27 16.14
CA PRO A 184 13.32 -3.48 16.09
C PRO A 184 12.14 -3.50 17.09
N GLY A 185 12.33 -3.06 18.32
CA GLY A 185 11.25 -2.97 19.31
C GLY A 185 10.13 -2.01 18.90
N ARG A 186 10.47 -0.82 18.34
CA ARG A 186 9.48 0.12 17.82
C ARG A 186 8.72 -0.47 16.62
N SER A 187 9.45 -1.16 15.73
CA SER A 187 8.84 -1.85 14.60
C SER A 187 7.83 -2.91 15.06
N ALA A 188 8.16 -3.68 16.11
CA ALA A 188 7.26 -4.68 16.70
C ALA A 188 5.96 -4.07 17.25
N LEU A 189 6.07 -2.94 17.96
CA LEU A 189 4.88 -2.23 18.48
C LEU A 189 4.00 -1.68 17.36
N LEU A 190 4.60 -1.08 16.32
CA LEU A 190 3.88 -0.61 15.14
C LEU A 190 3.24 -1.78 14.38
N TRP A 191 3.95 -2.93 14.29
CA TRP A 191 3.43 -4.14 13.66
C TRP A 191 2.15 -4.62 14.37
N ASN A 192 2.17 -4.69 15.69
CA ASN A 192 0.98 -5.04 16.47
C ASN A 192 -0.16 -4.04 16.24
N ALA A 193 0.12 -2.74 16.35
CA ALA A 193 -0.91 -1.71 16.19
C ALA A 193 -1.59 -1.73 14.81
N HIS A 194 -0.80 -1.80 13.73
CA HIS A 194 -1.35 -1.84 12.37
C HIS A 194 -2.13 -3.12 12.10
N ASN A 195 -1.56 -4.28 12.48
CA ASN A 195 -2.23 -5.57 12.23
C ASN A 195 -3.51 -5.72 13.05
N THR A 196 -3.53 -5.26 14.30
CA THR A 196 -4.76 -5.21 15.12
C THR A 196 -5.80 -4.29 14.48
N ALA A 197 -5.39 -3.11 14.00
CA ALA A 197 -6.30 -2.16 13.36
C ALA A 197 -6.95 -2.75 12.11
N PHE A 198 -6.20 -3.40 11.23
CA PHE A 198 -6.78 -4.09 10.06
C PHE A 198 -7.63 -5.30 10.44
N GLY A 199 -7.25 -6.05 11.49
CA GLY A 199 -8.06 -7.14 12.03
C GLY A 199 -9.43 -6.67 12.54
N LEU A 200 -9.51 -5.46 13.11
CA LEU A 200 -10.77 -4.85 13.57
C LEU A 200 -11.58 -4.25 12.42
N LEU A 201 -10.96 -3.79 11.36
CA LEU A 201 -11.62 -3.10 10.24
C LEU A 201 -12.71 -3.98 9.58
N GLY A 202 -12.46 -5.28 9.46
CA GLY A 202 -13.44 -6.23 8.96
C GLY A 202 -14.73 -6.29 9.80
N ARG A 203 -14.61 -6.10 11.13
CA ARG A 203 -15.77 -6.02 12.04
C ARG A 203 -16.55 -4.71 11.91
N CYS A 204 -15.97 -3.74 11.24
CA CYS A 204 -16.59 -2.43 10.97
C CYS A 204 -17.29 -2.36 9.60
N GLY A 205 -17.56 -3.50 8.96
CA GLY A 205 -18.32 -3.59 7.72
C GLY A 205 -17.50 -3.39 6.43
N VAL A 206 -16.16 -3.30 6.52
CA VAL A 206 -15.30 -3.26 5.34
C VAL A 206 -14.86 -4.69 4.99
N PRO A 207 -15.03 -5.16 3.75
CA PRO A 207 -14.45 -6.43 3.32
C PRO A 207 -12.92 -6.40 3.48
N VAL A 208 -12.36 -7.33 4.26
CA VAL A 208 -10.91 -7.46 4.47
C VAL A 208 -10.46 -8.88 4.16
N ARG A 209 -9.54 -9.01 3.21
CA ARG A 209 -8.85 -10.28 2.90
C ARG A 209 -7.41 -10.21 3.39
N ARG A 210 -6.98 -11.16 4.21
CA ARG A 210 -5.58 -11.28 4.62
C ARG A 210 -4.79 -12.05 3.58
N VAL A 211 -3.58 -11.56 3.30
CA VAL A 211 -2.58 -12.21 2.45
C VAL A 211 -1.24 -12.15 3.16
N ARG A 212 -0.53 -13.27 3.24
CA ARG A 212 0.83 -13.31 3.78
C ARG A 212 1.84 -13.04 2.68
N TYR A 213 2.88 -12.28 3.00
CA TYR A 213 3.99 -12.01 2.07
C TYR A 213 4.65 -13.30 1.59
N GLU A 214 4.78 -14.26 2.47
CA GLU A 214 5.38 -15.55 2.20
C GLU A 214 4.51 -16.40 1.25
N GLU A 215 3.18 -16.31 1.36
CA GLU A 215 2.24 -16.96 0.42
C GLU A 215 2.33 -16.34 -0.97
N LEU A 216 2.43 -15.01 -1.05
CA LEU A 216 2.62 -14.31 -2.32
C LEU A 216 3.88 -14.77 -3.05
N LEU A 217 4.97 -15.03 -2.33
CA LEU A 217 6.22 -15.47 -2.93
C LEU A 217 6.29 -16.98 -3.19
N ALA A 218 5.55 -17.78 -2.41
CA ALA A 218 5.46 -19.24 -2.63
C ALA A 218 4.58 -19.59 -3.83
N ASP A 219 3.50 -18.84 -4.05
CA ASP A 219 2.59 -18.98 -5.17
C ASP A 219 2.13 -17.60 -5.67
N PRO A 220 2.94 -16.90 -6.46
CA PRO A 220 2.58 -15.59 -6.99
C PRO A 220 1.33 -15.63 -7.88
N ARG A 221 1.21 -16.66 -8.73
CA ARG A 221 0.09 -16.81 -9.68
C ARG A 221 -1.22 -17.04 -8.95
N GLY A 222 -1.27 -17.98 -8.04
CA GLY A 222 -2.48 -18.28 -7.25
C GLY A 222 -2.87 -17.09 -6.36
N THR A 223 -1.89 -16.42 -5.74
CA THR A 223 -2.15 -15.25 -4.89
C THR A 223 -2.69 -14.07 -5.70
N VAL A 224 -2.11 -13.76 -6.87
CA VAL A 224 -2.60 -12.68 -7.76
C VAL A 224 -4.01 -12.98 -8.24
N ARG A 225 -4.30 -14.21 -8.70
CA ARG A 225 -5.67 -14.63 -9.07
C ARG A 225 -6.65 -14.47 -7.92
N ALA A 226 -6.31 -14.95 -6.74
CA ALA A 226 -7.18 -14.89 -5.57
C ALA A 226 -7.47 -13.44 -5.11
N VAL A 227 -6.50 -12.53 -5.23
CA VAL A 227 -6.68 -11.11 -4.93
C VAL A 227 -7.48 -10.41 -6.04
N ALA A 228 -7.23 -10.73 -7.30
CA ALA A 228 -7.98 -10.19 -8.43
C ALA A 228 -9.47 -10.60 -8.37
N SER A 229 -9.75 -11.87 -8.10
CA SER A 229 -11.13 -12.36 -7.86
C SER A 229 -11.79 -11.63 -6.70
N TYR A 230 -11.06 -11.46 -5.58
CA TYR A 230 -11.54 -10.69 -4.44
C TYR A 230 -11.82 -9.22 -4.81
N ALA A 231 -11.02 -8.64 -5.71
CA ALA A 231 -11.27 -7.31 -6.26
C ALA A 231 -12.43 -7.29 -7.27
N GLY A 232 -13.02 -8.43 -7.63
CA GLY A 232 -14.16 -8.56 -8.55
C GLY A 232 -13.76 -8.56 -10.04
N LEU A 233 -12.53 -8.97 -10.33
CA LEU A 233 -12.07 -9.29 -11.67
C LEU A 233 -12.36 -10.77 -11.97
N ASP A 234 -12.55 -11.09 -13.24
CA ASP A 234 -12.68 -12.48 -13.69
C ASP A 234 -11.29 -13.14 -13.63
N ALA A 235 -11.09 -13.97 -12.59
CA ALA A 235 -9.79 -14.58 -12.30
C ALA A 235 -9.36 -15.62 -13.35
N GLU A 236 -10.32 -16.27 -14.00
CA GLU A 236 -10.05 -17.30 -15.03
C GLU A 236 -9.61 -16.67 -16.35
N ALA A 237 -10.12 -15.48 -16.66
CA ALA A 237 -9.77 -14.74 -17.87
C ALA A 237 -8.47 -13.92 -17.73
N LEU A 238 -7.76 -13.99 -16.59
CA LEU A 238 -6.54 -13.20 -16.38
C LEU A 238 -5.34 -13.78 -17.14
N ASP A 239 -4.73 -12.94 -17.98
CA ASP A 239 -3.39 -13.20 -18.50
C ASP A 239 -2.33 -12.93 -17.42
N LEU A 240 -1.63 -13.96 -17.02
CA LEU A 240 -0.52 -13.92 -16.07
C LEU A 240 0.83 -14.22 -16.75
N SER A 241 0.96 -13.99 -18.05
CA SER A 241 2.18 -14.24 -18.82
C SER A 241 3.37 -13.39 -18.37
N PHE A 242 3.11 -12.27 -17.67
CA PHE A 242 4.15 -11.45 -17.04
C PHE A 242 4.85 -12.15 -15.85
N LEU A 243 4.25 -13.21 -15.30
CA LEU A 243 4.88 -14.07 -14.31
C LEU A 243 5.56 -15.23 -15.03
N ARG A 244 6.85 -15.43 -14.81
CA ARG A 244 7.63 -16.49 -15.45
C ARG A 244 8.41 -17.27 -14.41
N SER A 245 8.62 -18.55 -14.68
CA SER A 245 9.48 -19.40 -13.87
C SER A 245 10.72 -19.77 -14.67
N ASP A 246 11.88 -19.55 -14.10
CA ASP A 246 13.15 -20.01 -14.69
C ASP A 246 13.31 -21.52 -14.53
N PRO A 247 14.24 -22.15 -15.29
CA PRO A 247 14.53 -23.59 -15.17
C PRO A 247 14.99 -24.02 -13.77
N ASP A 248 15.54 -23.09 -12.97
CA ASP A 248 15.95 -23.33 -11.58
C ASP A 248 14.79 -23.18 -10.57
N GLY A 249 13.57 -22.91 -11.06
CA GLY A 249 12.38 -22.70 -10.24
C GLY A 249 12.26 -21.30 -9.64
N THR A 250 13.13 -20.35 -9.99
CA THR A 250 13.00 -18.97 -9.54
C THR A 250 11.85 -18.30 -10.31
N GLU A 251 10.88 -17.79 -9.57
CA GLU A 251 9.79 -16.99 -10.13
C GLU A 251 10.26 -15.56 -10.41
N HIS A 252 9.84 -15.01 -11.56
CA HIS A 252 10.10 -13.64 -11.98
C HIS A 252 8.81 -12.95 -12.41
N ALA A 253 8.78 -11.63 -12.26
CA ALA A 253 7.71 -10.78 -12.80
C ALA A 253 8.30 -9.75 -13.77
N ASP A 254 7.77 -9.70 -14.98
CA ASP A 254 8.09 -8.65 -15.96
C ASP A 254 7.21 -7.42 -15.64
N LEU A 255 7.80 -6.43 -14.98
CA LEU A 255 7.12 -5.23 -14.52
C LEU A 255 7.30 -4.05 -15.48
N ARG A 256 6.22 -3.38 -15.83
CA ARG A 256 6.20 -2.17 -16.66
C ARG A 256 6.18 -0.90 -15.83
N SER A 257 6.58 0.22 -16.42
CA SER A 257 6.42 1.55 -15.81
C SER A 257 4.94 1.86 -15.59
N ARG A 258 4.60 2.44 -14.43
CA ARG A 258 3.24 2.81 -14.04
C ARG A 258 3.21 4.20 -13.41
N HIS A 259 2.03 4.84 -13.40
CA HIS A 259 1.86 6.17 -12.82
C HIS A 259 1.58 6.13 -11.32
N SER A 260 2.47 5.49 -10.55
CA SER A 260 2.33 5.42 -9.09
C SER A 260 2.74 6.74 -8.43
N ALA A 261 1.93 7.22 -7.50
CA ALA A 261 2.30 8.30 -6.57
C ALA A 261 3.43 7.87 -5.63
N ALA A 262 3.87 8.77 -4.77
CA ALA A 262 4.92 8.58 -3.76
C ALA A 262 4.93 7.17 -3.13
N GLY A 263 6.06 6.72 -2.61
CA GLY A 263 6.13 5.41 -1.97
C GLY A 263 7.50 4.78 -1.99
N ASN A 264 7.53 3.46 -2.03
CA ASN A 264 8.77 2.70 -2.05
C ASN A 264 9.48 2.85 -3.41
N PRO A 265 10.83 3.04 -3.45
CA PRO A 265 11.60 3.14 -4.69
C PRO A 265 11.43 1.96 -5.67
N MET A 266 10.97 0.80 -5.22
CA MET A 266 10.61 -0.32 -6.08
C MET A 266 9.60 0.07 -7.18
N ARG A 267 8.85 1.16 -7.02
CA ARG A 267 7.91 1.66 -8.04
C ARG A 267 8.59 2.05 -9.36
N PHE A 268 9.89 2.35 -9.34
CA PHE A 268 10.69 2.68 -10.53
C PHE A 268 11.33 1.46 -11.20
N THR A 269 11.26 0.27 -10.56
CA THR A 269 11.88 -0.94 -11.13
C THR A 269 11.07 -1.42 -12.33
N VAL A 270 11.72 -1.65 -13.47
CA VAL A 270 11.13 -2.10 -14.73
C VAL A 270 11.88 -3.32 -15.23
N GLY A 271 11.21 -4.21 -15.96
CA GLY A 271 11.77 -5.46 -16.49
C GLY A 271 11.60 -6.64 -15.56
N ALA A 272 12.39 -7.67 -15.74
CA ALA A 272 12.32 -8.91 -14.98
C ALA A 272 12.81 -8.73 -13.54
N VAL A 273 11.91 -8.93 -12.58
CA VAL A 273 12.18 -8.81 -11.15
C VAL A 273 12.04 -10.18 -10.49
N PRO A 274 13.10 -10.70 -9.85
CA PRO A 274 13.03 -11.99 -9.17
C PRO A 274 12.13 -11.91 -7.93
N LEU A 275 11.22 -12.86 -7.80
CA LEU A 275 10.31 -13.00 -6.66
C LEU A 275 10.95 -13.95 -5.64
N ARG A 276 11.87 -13.44 -4.83
CA ARG A 276 12.62 -14.24 -3.86
C ARG A 276 12.22 -13.93 -2.43
N HIS A 277 12.07 -14.98 -1.64
CA HIS A 277 11.80 -14.85 -0.22
C HIS A 277 13.03 -14.31 0.54
N ASP A 278 12.91 -13.10 1.10
CA ASP A 278 13.98 -12.49 1.91
C ASP A 278 13.92 -13.03 3.34
N GLU A 279 14.70 -14.07 3.61
CA GLU A 279 14.91 -14.66 4.94
C GLU A 279 16.20 -14.17 5.63
N ALA A 280 16.89 -13.17 5.07
CA ALA A 280 18.16 -12.66 5.61
C ALA A 280 18.06 -12.27 7.10
N TRP A 281 16.87 -11.90 7.57
CA TRP A 281 16.63 -11.60 8.99
C TRP A 281 16.99 -12.76 9.92
N ARG A 282 16.95 -14.00 9.46
CA ARG A 282 17.29 -15.19 10.27
C ARG A 282 18.76 -15.16 10.72
N ASN A 283 19.64 -14.64 9.85
CA ASN A 283 21.08 -14.56 10.08
C ASN A 283 21.53 -13.15 10.46
N GLU A 284 20.96 -12.12 9.87
CA GLU A 284 21.41 -10.73 9.98
C GLU A 284 20.83 -9.98 11.19
N LEU A 285 19.62 -10.33 11.63
CA LEU A 285 19.03 -9.72 12.82
C LEU A 285 19.63 -10.34 14.08
N ARG A 286 20.27 -9.50 14.93
CA ARG A 286 20.94 -9.97 16.14
C ARG A 286 20.01 -10.86 16.98
N PRO A 287 20.48 -11.99 17.57
CA PRO A 287 19.63 -12.94 18.29
C PRO A 287 18.79 -12.32 19.41
N ARG A 288 19.35 -11.35 20.14
CA ARG A 288 18.61 -10.60 21.18
C ARG A 288 17.44 -9.79 20.59
N GLN A 289 17.66 -9.13 19.44
CA GLN A 289 16.61 -8.34 18.76
C GLN A 289 15.53 -9.25 18.18
N ARG A 290 15.92 -10.37 17.59
CA ARG A 290 14.99 -11.38 17.06
C ARG A 290 14.07 -11.94 18.15
N ARG A 291 14.64 -12.29 19.32
CA ARG A 291 13.87 -12.74 20.49
C ARG A 291 12.95 -11.65 21.02
N LEU A 292 13.43 -10.42 21.15
CA LEU A 292 12.59 -9.27 21.57
C LEU A 292 11.40 -9.05 20.65
N VAL A 293 11.61 -9.00 19.33
CA VAL A 293 10.54 -8.81 18.35
C VAL A 293 9.55 -9.97 18.42
N GLY A 294 10.03 -11.22 18.43
CA GLY A 294 9.18 -12.40 18.56
C GLY A 294 8.31 -12.36 19.83
N ALA A 295 8.92 -12.05 21.00
CA ALA A 295 8.18 -11.97 22.25
C ALA A 295 7.11 -10.86 22.25
N LEU A 296 7.45 -9.66 21.73
CA LEU A 296 6.52 -8.54 21.66
C LEU A 296 5.33 -8.82 20.71
N THR A 297 5.52 -9.63 19.68
CA THR A 297 4.51 -9.89 18.65
C THR A 297 3.87 -11.29 18.76
N ALA A 298 4.32 -12.12 19.70
CA ALA A 298 3.96 -13.53 19.83
C ALA A 298 2.45 -13.84 19.67
N PRO A 299 1.51 -13.12 20.31
CA PRO A 299 0.08 -13.46 20.18
C PRO A 299 -0.42 -13.33 18.74
N LEU A 300 -0.13 -12.20 18.07
CA LEU A 300 -0.56 -11.98 16.69
C LEU A 300 0.27 -12.80 15.71
N LEU A 301 1.55 -12.97 15.96
CA LEU A 301 2.45 -13.76 15.14
C LEU A 301 1.92 -15.21 15.02
N GLY A 302 1.54 -15.81 16.15
CA GLY A 302 0.91 -17.12 16.18
C GLY A 302 -0.46 -17.16 15.49
N ALA A 303 -1.31 -16.15 15.72
CA ALA A 303 -2.64 -16.03 15.09
C ALA A 303 -2.56 -15.90 13.55
N TYR A 304 -1.42 -15.44 13.03
CA TYR A 304 -1.17 -15.35 11.59
C TYR A 304 -0.40 -16.56 11.03
N GLY A 305 -0.18 -17.60 11.85
CA GLY A 305 0.44 -18.86 11.43
C GLY A 305 1.97 -18.80 11.31
N TYR A 306 2.61 -17.81 11.94
CA TYR A 306 4.07 -17.79 12.05
C TYR A 306 4.52 -18.54 13.30
N ARG A 307 5.54 -19.36 13.16
CA ARG A 307 6.15 -20.04 14.31
C ARG A 307 7.09 -19.08 15.05
N SER A 308 7.03 -19.09 16.36
CA SER A 308 7.92 -18.31 17.25
C SER A 308 9.38 -18.74 17.18
#